data_2f383700d55ca47152761a4057d39b19
#
_entry.id   2f383700d55ca47152761a4057d39b19
#
_cell.length_a   1.000
_cell.length_b   1.000
_cell.length_c   1.000
_cell.angle_alpha   90.00
_cell.angle_beta   90.00
_cell.angle_gamma   90.00
#
_symmetry.space_group_name_H-M   'P 1'
#
loop_
_entity.id
_entity.type
_entity.pdbx_description
1 polymer ?
#
loop_
_entity_poly.entity_id
_entity_poly.type
_entity_poly.pdbx_seq_one_letter_code
_entity_poly.pdbx_strand_id
1 'polypeptide(L)'
;MSDGFIRRTQRLMTNGNAEHYAPVGTTDSELAFCYLLNRLKATFKTRPTDEMLFAFLTAQCRYLAANGLFNGLISNGNWQLAYAGSLLFYLTRKAPFGEATLSDGEMTVNFSDVTTDKDKVTILVTIPLTDNEQWQQLAVDECIVFHDGEMVFKDTPSKKTYLSIEEGIKLACSVG
;
A
#
# COMPACT_ATOMS: atom_id res chain seq x y z
N MET A 1 5.89 15.50 -4.33
CA MET A 1 7.08 14.62 -4.17
C MET A 1 8.31 15.33 -4.72
N SER A 2 9.46 15.20 -4.07
CA SER A 2 10.61 16.03 -4.42
C SER A 2 11.22 15.63 -5.77
N ASP A 3 11.69 16.62 -6.56
CA ASP A 3 12.49 16.40 -7.78
C ASP A 3 13.62 15.37 -7.60
N GLY A 4 14.08 15.17 -6.37
CA GLY A 4 15.11 14.21 -6.02
C GLY A 4 14.66 12.75 -6.15
N PHE A 5 13.39 12.42 -5.82
CA PHE A 5 12.85 11.06 -5.96
C PHE A 5 12.72 10.68 -7.44
N ILE A 6 12.12 11.57 -8.23
CA ILE A 6 11.95 11.37 -9.68
C ILE A 6 13.31 11.18 -10.36
N ARG A 7 14.29 12.04 -10.10
CA ARG A 7 15.63 11.95 -10.69
C ARG A 7 16.38 10.67 -10.29
N ARG A 8 16.24 10.23 -9.03
CA ARG A 8 16.87 8.98 -8.56
C ARG A 8 16.22 7.76 -9.19
N THR A 9 14.89 7.70 -9.22
CA THR A 9 14.15 6.60 -9.84
C THR A 9 14.39 6.55 -11.36
N GLN A 10 14.45 7.69 -12.04
CA GLN A 10 14.85 7.76 -13.45
C GLN A 10 16.26 7.24 -13.71
N ARG A 11 17.26 7.60 -12.86
CA ARG A 11 18.62 7.06 -12.96
C ARG A 11 18.68 5.56 -12.78
N LEU A 12 17.80 5.00 -11.93
CA LEU A 12 17.73 3.55 -11.71
C LEU A 12 17.15 2.81 -12.90
N MET A 13 16.23 3.43 -13.62
CA MET A 13 15.66 2.88 -14.86
C MET A 13 16.67 2.91 -16.00
N THR A 14 17.54 3.92 -16.07
CA THR A 14 18.53 4.07 -17.14
C THR A 14 19.79 3.20 -16.99
N ASN A 15 20.05 2.63 -15.82
CA ASN A 15 21.30 1.91 -15.53
C ASN A 15 21.31 0.40 -15.82
N GLY A 16 20.45 -0.13 -16.67
CA GLY A 16 20.62 -1.52 -17.10
C GLY A 16 19.42 -2.22 -17.69
N ASN A 17 19.58 -2.60 -18.91
CA ASN A 17 18.74 -3.47 -19.76
C ASN A 17 17.47 -2.81 -20.32
N ALA A 18 17.21 -3.08 -21.59
CA ALA A 18 16.05 -2.61 -22.34
C ALA A 18 14.79 -2.58 -21.48
N GLU A 19 14.34 -1.39 -21.15
CA GLU A 19 13.14 -1.18 -20.36
C GLU A 19 11.94 -1.72 -21.14
N HIS A 20 11.25 -2.69 -20.55
CA HIS A 20 10.03 -3.23 -21.16
C HIS A 20 8.82 -2.33 -20.87
N TYR A 21 8.88 -1.60 -19.76
CA TYR A 21 7.83 -0.71 -19.28
C TYR A 21 8.41 0.67 -19.07
N ALA A 22 7.98 1.63 -19.89
CA ALA A 22 8.35 3.04 -19.78
C ALA A 22 7.12 3.86 -19.37
N PRO A 23 7.27 4.88 -18.52
CA PRO A 23 6.16 5.77 -18.19
C PRO A 23 5.72 6.55 -19.42
N VAL A 24 4.42 6.75 -19.58
CA VAL A 24 3.80 7.58 -20.62
C VAL A 24 3.62 9.01 -20.11
N GLY A 25 3.27 9.14 -18.84
CA GLY A 25 3.10 10.42 -18.15
C GLY A 25 4.36 10.87 -17.41
N THR A 26 4.17 11.80 -16.50
CA THR A 26 5.25 12.44 -15.73
C THR A 26 5.11 12.24 -14.23
N THR A 27 4.16 11.39 -13.78
CA THR A 27 3.95 11.17 -12.36
C THR A 27 4.99 10.21 -11.78
N ASP A 28 5.39 10.46 -10.56
CA ASP A 28 6.29 9.61 -9.80
C ASP A 28 5.70 8.22 -9.49
N SER A 29 4.40 8.14 -9.29
CA SER A 29 3.69 6.89 -9.04
C SER A 29 3.75 5.96 -10.27
N GLU A 30 3.58 6.50 -11.47
CA GLU A 30 3.74 5.76 -12.72
C GLU A 30 5.20 5.30 -12.89
N LEU A 31 6.15 6.18 -12.62
CA LEU A 31 7.57 5.86 -12.68
C LEU A 31 7.93 4.74 -11.69
N ALA A 32 7.44 4.80 -10.45
CA ALA A 32 7.63 3.74 -9.44
C ALA A 32 7.00 2.42 -9.91
N PHE A 33 5.81 2.46 -10.51
CA PHE A 33 5.13 1.27 -11.03
C PHE A 33 5.90 0.64 -12.19
N CYS A 34 6.33 1.43 -13.18
CA CYS A 34 7.18 0.94 -14.27
C CYS A 34 8.49 0.33 -13.77
N TYR A 35 9.12 0.96 -12.76
CA TYR A 35 10.29 0.39 -12.09
C TYR A 35 9.99 -0.99 -11.50
N LEU A 36 8.92 -1.13 -10.72
CA LEU A 36 8.52 -2.42 -10.13
C LEU A 36 8.31 -3.51 -11.17
N LEU A 37 7.61 -3.19 -12.27
CA LEU A 37 7.35 -4.14 -13.38
C LEU A 37 8.64 -4.56 -14.09
N ASN A 38 9.55 -3.63 -14.35
CA ASN A 38 10.85 -3.93 -14.96
C ASN A 38 11.70 -4.82 -14.06
N ARG A 39 11.73 -4.52 -12.76
CA ARG A 39 12.44 -5.34 -11.75
C ARG A 39 11.85 -6.75 -11.64
N LEU A 40 10.52 -6.84 -11.64
CA LEU A 40 9.81 -8.13 -11.60
C LEU A 40 10.18 -8.99 -12.80
N LYS A 41 10.11 -8.41 -14.02
CA LYS A 41 10.44 -9.10 -15.28
C LYS A 41 11.91 -9.51 -15.37
N ALA A 42 12.81 -8.68 -14.86
CA ALA A 42 14.24 -8.98 -14.83
C ALA A 42 14.57 -10.14 -13.86
N THR A 43 13.87 -10.20 -12.72
CA THR A 43 14.13 -11.18 -11.65
C THR A 43 13.51 -12.54 -11.95
N PHE A 44 12.26 -12.58 -12.41
CA PHE A 44 11.55 -13.83 -12.63
C PHE A 44 11.40 -14.15 -14.12
N LYS A 45 11.99 -15.26 -14.56
CA LYS A 45 11.85 -15.78 -15.94
C LYS A 45 10.58 -16.62 -16.11
N THR A 46 10.07 -17.17 -15.01
CA THR A 46 8.82 -17.92 -14.92
C THR A 46 7.97 -17.33 -13.80
N ARG A 47 6.69 -17.66 -13.76
CA ARG A 47 5.79 -17.19 -12.69
C ARG A 47 6.33 -17.64 -11.32
N PRO A 48 6.61 -16.70 -10.40
CA PRO A 48 7.01 -17.03 -9.03
C PRO A 48 5.82 -17.61 -8.24
N THR A 49 6.11 -18.23 -7.10
CA THR A 49 5.08 -18.50 -6.08
C THR A 49 4.61 -17.18 -5.47
N ASP A 50 3.42 -17.16 -4.89
CA ASP A 50 2.88 -15.95 -4.27
C ASP A 50 3.78 -15.46 -3.13
N GLU A 51 4.35 -16.36 -2.32
CA GLU A 51 5.29 -16.02 -1.26
C GLU A 51 6.55 -15.33 -1.81
N MET A 52 7.15 -15.89 -2.86
CA MET A 52 8.31 -15.28 -3.52
C MET A 52 7.98 -13.91 -4.11
N LEU A 53 6.78 -13.77 -4.70
CA LEU A 53 6.30 -12.52 -5.27
C LEU A 53 6.12 -11.46 -4.19
N PHE A 54 5.44 -11.79 -3.10
CA PHE A 54 5.17 -10.86 -2.01
C PHE A 54 6.46 -10.41 -1.31
N ALA A 55 7.37 -11.34 -1.03
CA ALA A 55 8.68 -11.01 -0.47
C ALA A 55 9.49 -10.09 -1.40
N PHE A 56 9.48 -10.38 -2.71
CA PHE A 56 10.14 -9.53 -3.71
C PHE A 56 9.52 -8.13 -3.75
N LEU A 57 8.19 -8.03 -3.86
CA LEU A 57 7.50 -6.73 -3.91
C LEU A 57 7.75 -5.92 -2.63
N THR A 58 7.73 -6.56 -1.47
CA THR A 58 8.06 -5.92 -0.19
C THR A 58 9.46 -5.30 -0.21
N ALA A 59 10.46 -6.06 -0.69
CA ALA A 59 11.84 -5.57 -0.81
C ALA A 59 11.95 -4.37 -1.76
N GLN A 60 11.21 -4.40 -2.89
CA GLN A 60 11.19 -3.27 -3.83
C GLN A 60 10.47 -2.05 -3.24
N CYS A 61 9.38 -2.23 -2.50
CA CYS A 61 8.69 -1.14 -1.80
C CYS A 61 9.60 -0.48 -0.76
N ARG A 62 10.33 -1.26 0.04
CA ARG A 62 11.35 -0.74 0.97
C ARG A 62 12.43 0.06 0.27
N TYR A 63 12.87 -0.42 -0.89
CA TYR A 63 13.84 0.30 -1.69
C TYR A 63 13.29 1.65 -2.18
N LEU A 64 12.05 1.70 -2.66
CA LEU A 64 11.39 2.95 -3.06
C LEU A 64 11.23 3.90 -1.85
N ALA A 65 10.77 3.40 -0.71
CA ALA A 65 10.60 4.16 0.53
C ALA A 65 11.93 4.76 1.06
N ALA A 66 13.05 4.05 0.88
CA ALA A 66 14.37 4.58 1.22
C ALA A 66 14.80 5.77 0.34
N ASN A 67 14.13 5.99 -0.79
CA ASN A 67 14.42 7.08 -1.73
C ASN A 67 13.40 8.23 -1.71
N GLY A 68 12.32 8.10 -0.96
CA GLY A 68 11.28 9.13 -0.82
C GLY A 68 10.10 8.66 -0.02
N LEU A 69 9.13 9.53 0.23
CA LEU A 69 7.87 9.14 0.89
C LEU A 69 7.07 8.22 -0.05
N PHE A 70 6.84 6.99 0.37
CA PHE A 70 6.19 5.99 -0.46
C PHE A 70 5.25 5.09 0.35
N ASN A 71 3.95 5.19 0.11
CA ASN A 71 2.97 4.17 0.46
C ASN A 71 2.60 3.40 -0.81
N GLY A 72 2.60 2.08 -0.76
CA GLY A 72 2.31 1.25 -1.93
C GLY A 72 1.02 0.46 -1.78
N LEU A 73 0.07 0.62 -2.72
CA LEU A 73 -1.07 -0.27 -2.91
C LEU A 73 -0.94 -0.91 -4.28
N ILE A 74 -0.73 -2.23 -4.31
CA ILE A 74 -0.48 -3.00 -5.53
C ILE A 74 -1.46 -4.16 -5.60
N SER A 75 -2.15 -4.32 -6.73
CA SER A 75 -3.10 -5.41 -6.95
C SER A 75 -2.95 -6.01 -8.35
N ASN A 76 -3.29 -7.29 -8.47
CA ASN A 76 -3.44 -8.00 -9.75
C ASN A 76 -4.89 -8.46 -9.99
N GLY A 77 -5.84 -7.98 -9.19
CA GLY A 77 -7.23 -8.39 -9.23
C GLY A 77 -7.60 -9.56 -8.29
N ASN A 78 -6.64 -10.39 -7.89
CA ASN A 78 -6.87 -11.50 -6.96
C ASN A 78 -6.42 -11.17 -5.54
N TRP A 79 -5.35 -10.42 -5.39
CA TRP A 79 -4.82 -9.99 -4.11
C TRP A 79 -4.49 -8.50 -4.13
N GLN A 80 -4.39 -7.92 -2.96
CA GLN A 80 -3.97 -6.55 -2.74
C GLN A 80 -2.85 -6.49 -1.71
N LEU A 81 -1.69 -6.02 -2.12
CA LEU A 81 -0.54 -5.72 -1.27
C LEU A 81 -0.63 -4.27 -0.80
N ALA A 82 -0.38 -4.07 0.49
CA ALA A 82 -0.25 -2.75 1.11
C ALA A 82 1.09 -2.65 1.83
N TYR A 83 1.86 -1.62 1.49
CA TYR A 83 3.14 -1.28 2.11
C TYR A 83 3.06 0.11 2.75
N ALA A 84 3.42 0.19 4.02
CA ALA A 84 3.41 1.42 4.79
C ALA A 84 4.80 2.05 4.87
N GLY A 85 5.09 3.04 4.03
CA GLY A 85 6.27 3.91 4.20
C GLY A 85 5.99 5.13 5.08
N SER A 86 4.71 5.34 5.43
CA SER A 86 4.24 6.36 6.37
C SER A 86 2.95 5.89 7.05
N LEU A 87 1.97 6.79 7.27
CA LEU A 87 0.65 6.41 7.78
C LEU A 87 -0.08 5.50 6.82
N LEU A 88 -0.47 4.33 7.32
CA LEU A 88 -1.40 3.43 6.64
C LEU A 88 -2.15 2.62 7.69
N PHE A 89 -3.47 2.54 7.52
CA PHE A 89 -4.36 1.79 8.39
C PHE A 89 -5.17 0.82 7.57
N TYR A 90 -5.63 -0.24 8.22
CA TYR A 90 -6.62 -1.14 7.64
C TYR A 90 -7.71 -1.50 8.63
N LEU A 91 -8.85 -1.84 8.08
CA LEU A 91 -10.01 -2.35 8.81
C LEU A 91 -10.60 -3.50 8.02
N THR A 92 -10.79 -4.65 8.65
CA THR A 92 -11.50 -5.77 8.04
C THR A 92 -12.88 -5.91 8.69
N ARG A 93 -13.91 -5.71 7.88
CA ARG A 93 -15.30 -5.97 8.26
C ARG A 93 -15.70 -7.36 7.80
N LYS A 94 -16.39 -8.08 8.68
CA LYS A 94 -17.03 -9.38 8.39
C LYS A 94 -18.51 -9.23 8.63
N ALA A 95 -19.32 -9.87 7.80
CA ALA A 95 -20.76 -9.92 8.01
C ALA A 95 -21.11 -10.67 9.33
N PRO A 96 -22.21 -10.28 10.01
CA PRO A 96 -23.07 -9.13 9.69
C PRO A 96 -22.35 -7.80 9.99
N PHE A 97 -22.36 -6.89 9.02
CA PHE A 97 -21.75 -5.56 9.22
C PHE A 97 -22.64 -4.71 10.12
N GLY A 98 -22.01 -4.02 11.07
CA GLY A 98 -22.68 -3.08 11.95
C GLY A 98 -22.83 -1.68 11.34
N GLU A 99 -23.23 -0.74 12.18
CA GLU A 99 -23.24 0.68 11.84
C GLU A 99 -21.85 1.27 11.87
N ALA A 100 -21.51 2.07 10.87
CA ALA A 100 -20.30 2.86 10.84
C ALA A 100 -20.64 4.36 10.82
N THR A 101 -20.02 5.11 11.72
CA THR A 101 -20.15 6.56 11.81
C THR A 101 -18.91 7.20 11.22
N LEU A 102 -19.08 8.01 10.19
CA LEU A 102 -17.99 8.72 9.55
C LEU A 102 -17.35 9.72 10.51
N SER A 103 -16.05 9.86 10.45
CA SER A 103 -15.27 10.76 11.33
C SER A 103 -15.53 12.25 11.09
N ASP A 104 -16.12 12.61 9.94
CA ASP A 104 -16.62 13.96 9.68
C ASP A 104 -18.01 14.24 10.30
N GLY A 105 -18.63 13.23 10.91
CA GLY A 105 -19.87 13.35 11.68
C GLY A 105 -21.14 13.57 10.86
N GLU A 106 -21.06 13.59 9.54
CA GLU A 106 -22.22 13.94 8.69
C GLU A 106 -23.11 12.74 8.33
N MET A 107 -22.62 11.50 8.46
CA MET A 107 -23.38 10.32 8.04
C MET A 107 -23.07 9.09 8.90
N THR A 108 -24.15 8.40 9.30
CA THR A 108 -24.08 7.01 9.82
C THR A 108 -24.66 6.08 8.76
N VAL A 109 -23.91 5.03 8.40
CA VAL A 109 -24.33 4.04 7.41
C VAL A 109 -24.54 2.70 8.11
N ASN A 110 -25.72 2.12 7.95
CA ASN A 110 -26.01 0.75 8.32
C ASN A 110 -25.76 -0.17 7.12
N PHE A 111 -24.72 -0.99 7.20
CA PHE A 111 -24.33 -1.90 6.12
C PHE A 111 -25.13 -3.20 6.11
N SER A 112 -25.94 -3.49 7.13
CA SER A 112 -26.73 -4.73 7.21
C SER A 112 -27.72 -4.88 6.06
N ASP A 113 -28.20 -3.76 5.50
CA ASP A 113 -29.23 -3.74 4.48
C ASP A 113 -28.69 -4.05 3.05
N VAL A 114 -27.37 -4.00 2.88
CA VAL A 114 -26.70 -4.11 1.57
C VAL A 114 -25.65 -5.23 1.51
N THR A 115 -25.55 -6.04 2.56
CA THR A 115 -24.52 -7.10 2.69
C THR A 115 -25.14 -8.46 2.93
N THR A 116 -24.41 -9.50 2.53
CA THR A 116 -24.77 -10.91 2.78
C THR A 116 -23.91 -11.47 3.91
N ASP A 117 -24.36 -12.58 4.53
CA ASP A 117 -23.67 -13.23 5.66
C ASP A 117 -22.24 -13.73 5.34
N LYS A 118 -21.85 -13.71 4.06
CA LYS A 118 -20.53 -14.15 3.59
C LYS A 118 -19.60 -13.00 3.25
N ASP A 119 -20.11 -11.78 3.26
CA ASP A 119 -19.31 -10.64 2.81
C ASP A 119 -18.19 -10.32 3.81
N LYS A 120 -17.02 -10.12 3.25
CA LYS A 120 -15.83 -9.70 3.96
C LYS A 120 -15.11 -8.64 3.14
N VAL A 121 -14.84 -7.52 3.76
CA VAL A 121 -14.18 -6.37 3.10
C VAL A 121 -13.04 -5.89 3.95
N THR A 122 -11.87 -5.71 3.33
CA THR A 122 -10.74 -5.00 3.94
C THR A 122 -10.58 -3.64 3.26
N ILE A 123 -10.56 -2.62 4.08
CA ILE A 123 -10.40 -1.21 3.68
C ILE A 123 -9.01 -0.76 4.11
N LEU A 124 -8.32 -0.06 3.20
CA LEU A 124 -6.99 0.50 3.43
C LEU A 124 -7.04 2.01 3.27
N VAL A 125 -6.56 2.75 4.27
CA VAL A 125 -6.62 4.22 4.30
C VAL A 125 -5.37 4.80 4.95
N THR A 126 -5.07 6.04 4.62
CA THR A 126 -3.98 6.79 5.29
C THR A 126 -4.43 7.41 6.60
N ILE A 127 -5.72 7.69 6.76
CA ILE A 127 -6.33 8.22 7.98
C ILE A 127 -7.66 7.49 8.19
N PRO A 128 -7.97 7.02 9.42
CA PRO A 128 -9.25 6.40 9.75
C PRO A 128 -10.46 7.21 9.27
N LEU A 129 -11.42 6.54 8.64
CA LEU A 129 -12.62 7.17 8.08
C LEU A 129 -13.81 7.17 9.06
N THR A 130 -13.74 6.35 10.13
CA THR A 130 -14.82 6.18 11.10
C THR A 130 -14.25 6.22 12.51
N ASP A 131 -15.06 6.72 13.47
CA ASP A 131 -14.65 6.89 14.87
C ASP A 131 -15.05 5.70 15.74
N ASN A 132 -16.06 4.95 15.35
CA ASN A 132 -16.64 3.85 16.12
C ASN A 132 -16.10 2.47 15.71
N GLU A 133 -15.08 2.40 14.88
CA GLU A 133 -14.47 1.15 14.41
C GLU A 133 -12.99 1.04 14.84
N GLN A 134 -12.50 -0.18 14.96
CA GLN A 134 -11.11 -0.45 15.38
C GLN A 134 -10.18 -0.55 14.16
N TRP A 135 -9.67 0.56 13.71
CA TRP A 135 -8.63 0.62 12.70
C TRP A 135 -7.29 0.10 13.23
N GLN A 136 -6.64 -0.72 12.44
CA GLN A 136 -5.30 -1.22 12.76
C GLN A 136 -4.26 -0.45 11.95
N GLN A 137 -3.32 0.18 12.66
CA GLN A 137 -2.22 0.89 12.04
C GLN A 137 -1.10 -0.08 11.66
N LEU A 138 -0.56 0.04 10.46
CA LEU A 138 0.69 -0.62 10.09
C LEU A 138 1.88 0.13 10.66
N ALA A 139 2.90 -0.62 11.10
CA ALA A 139 4.19 -0.02 11.40
C ALA A 139 4.84 0.50 10.10
N VAL A 140 5.68 1.51 10.21
CA VAL A 140 6.51 1.96 9.08
C VAL A 140 7.37 0.78 8.60
N ASP A 141 7.48 0.59 7.29
CA ASP A 141 8.13 -0.53 6.61
C ASP A 141 7.40 -1.89 6.72
N GLU A 142 6.20 -1.92 7.27
CA GLU A 142 5.37 -3.12 7.29
C GLU A 142 4.67 -3.32 5.94
N CYS A 143 4.63 -4.58 5.51
CA CYS A 143 3.92 -5.00 4.30
C CYS A 143 2.91 -6.09 4.63
N ILE A 144 1.70 -5.96 4.12
CA ILE A 144 0.63 -6.95 4.27
C ILE A 144 -0.01 -7.23 2.91
N VAL A 145 -0.53 -8.44 2.73
CA VAL A 145 -1.30 -8.81 1.53
C VAL A 145 -2.63 -9.42 1.94
N PHE A 146 -3.67 -8.98 1.27
CA PHE A 146 -5.02 -9.51 1.41
C PHE A 146 -5.46 -10.25 0.14
N HIS A 147 -6.19 -11.32 0.33
CA HIS A 147 -6.94 -12.06 -0.69
C HIS A 147 -8.33 -12.34 -0.13
N ASP A 148 -9.38 -11.95 -0.84
CA ASP A 148 -10.78 -12.09 -0.40
C ASP A 148 -11.02 -11.57 1.03
N GLY A 149 -10.44 -10.40 1.35
CA GLY A 149 -10.52 -9.78 2.67
C GLY A 149 -9.74 -10.49 3.79
N GLU A 150 -9.05 -11.61 3.50
CA GLU A 150 -8.18 -12.31 4.46
C GLU A 150 -6.72 -11.87 4.29
N MET A 151 -6.02 -11.69 5.41
CA MET A 151 -4.58 -11.45 5.39
C MET A 151 -3.85 -12.77 5.09
N VAL A 152 -3.18 -12.85 3.94
CA VAL A 152 -2.48 -14.05 3.46
C VAL A 152 -0.96 -13.94 3.59
N PHE A 153 -0.43 -12.73 3.77
CA PHE A 153 0.99 -12.49 3.95
C PHE A 153 1.20 -11.27 4.84
N LYS A 154 2.25 -11.33 5.65
CA LYS A 154 2.68 -10.21 6.50
C LYS A 154 4.20 -10.24 6.66
N ASP A 155 4.84 -9.13 6.37
CA ASP A 155 6.26 -8.88 6.63
C ASP A 155 6.36 -7.64 7.52
N THR A 156 6.76 -7.83 8.76
CA THR A 156 6.86 -6.80 9.78
C THR A 156 8.34 -6.50 10.05
N PRO A 157 8.75 -5.22 10.10
CA PRO A 157 10.13 -4.87 10.44
C PRO A 157 10.47 -5.32 11.86
N SER A 158 11.74 -5.66 12.09
CA SER A 158 12.24 -6.09 13.41
C SER A 158 12.00 -5.04 14.50
N LYS A 159 12.09 -3.75 14.14
CA LYS A 159 11.75 -2.62 15.00
C LYS A 159 10.49 -1.95 14.44
N LYS A 160 9.39 -2.08 15.19
CA LYS A 160 8.13 -1.41 14.82
C LYS A 160 8.18 0.06 15.19
N THR A 161 7.89 0.90 14.24
CA THR A 161 7.73 2.35 14.41
C THR A 161 6.34 2.75 13.92
N TYR A 162 5.60 3.49 14.74
CA TYR A 162 4.29 4.02 14.40
C TYR A 162 4.36 5.54 14.42
N LEU A 163 3.73 6.16 13.44
CA LEU A 163 3.60 7.61 13.38
C LEU A 163 2.24 8.01 13.96
N SER A 164 2.19 9.11 14.69
CA SER A 164 0.91 9.76 14.97
C SER A 164 0.34 10.34 13.68
N ILE A 165 -0.98 10.60 13.65
CA ILE A 165 -1.63 11.24 12.50
C ILE A 165 -0.98 12.59 12.20
N GLU A 166 -0.66 13.37 13.23
CA GLU A 166 0.00 14.67 13.10
C GLU A 166 1.38 14.55 12.46
N GLU A 167 2.20 13.59 12.91
CA GLU A 167 3.53 13.32 12.34
C GLU A 167 3.44 12.89 10.87
N GLY A 168 2.47 12.05 10.53
CA GLY A 168 2.27 11.58 9.16
C GLY A 168 1.81 12.70 8.22
N ILE A 169 0.89 13.56 8.65
CA ILE A 169 0.45 14.74 7.89
C ILE A 169 1.63 15.69 7.69
N LYS A 170 2.40 15.98 8.74
CA LYS A 170 3.58 16.84 8.68
C LYS A 170 4.62 16.29 7.70
N LEU A 171 4.85 14.98 7.72
CA LEU A 171 5.75 14.32 6.79
C LEU A 171 5.26 14.47 5.33
N ALA A 172 3.98 14.25 5.07
CA ALA A 172 3.39 14.41 3.75
C ALA A 172 3.52 15.86 3.22
N CYS A 173 3.26 16.87 4.07
CA CYS A 173 3.39 18.28 3.72
C CYS A 173 4.85 18.71 3.49
N SER A 174 5.83 18.05 4.08
CA SER A 174 7.26 18.40 3.92
C SER A 174 7.86 17.96 2.59
N VAL A 175 7.17 17.16 1.80
CA VAL A 175 7.66 16.54 0.57
C VAL A 175 6.99 17.12 -0.69
N GLY A 176 5.98 18.01 -0.49
CA GLY A 176 5.24 18.71 -1.55
C GLY A 176 5.97 19.91 -2.16
#